data_767832754ce2f67e63f0d4eb8b1ce5d9
#
_entry.id   767832754ce2f67e63f0d4eb8b1ce5d9
#
_cell.length_a   1.000
_cell.length_b   1.000
_cell.length_c   1.000
_cell.angle_alpha   90.00
_cell.angle_beta   90.00
_cell.angle_gamma   90.00
#
_symmetry.space_group_name_H-M   'P 1'
#
loop_
_entity.id
_entity.type
_entity.pdbx_description
1 polymer ?
#
loop_
_entity_poly.entity_id
_entity_poly.type
_entity_poly.pdbx_seq_one_letter_code
_entity_poly.pdbx_strand_id
1 'polypeptide(L)'
;DPKKKYPMIVYFYERESDNLHAYIPPTPLRSTINRSTYVSDGYLVFVPDIVYKIGFPGESAHNCILPGVTALIGKGFVDEKNIGIQGHSWGGYQIAYLLTRTNLFKAAEAGAVVANMISAYGGIRWGPGVSRMFQYEHAQSRIGGTLWQRPMHFIENSPIFFADKIQTPVLLMHNDADDAVPWYQGIE
;
A
#
# COMPACT_ATOMS: atom_id res chain seq x y z
N ASP A 1 -13.38 -1.07 -26.29
CA ASP A 1 -13.49 -2.21 -27.21
C ASP A 1 -13.60 -3.52 -26.40
N PRO A 2 -14.71 -4.28 -26.53
CA PRO A 2 -14.92 -5.50 -25.74
C PRO A 2 -13.93 -6.64 -26.09
N LYS A 3 -13.17 -6.52 -27.16
CA LYS A 3 -12.15 -7.49 -27.57
C LYS A 3 -10.74 -7.11 -27.09
N LYS A 4 -10.57 -5.90 -26.56
CA LYS A 4 -9.27 -5.39 -26.12
C LYS A 4 -9.10 -5.64 -24.61
N LYS A 5 -7.92 -6.14 -24.23
CA LYS A 5 -7.48 -6.17 -22.83
C LYS A 5 -6.62 -4.95 -22.53
N TYR A 6 -6.76 -4.42 -21.32
CA TYR A 6 -6.08 -3.21 -20.90
C TYR A 6 -5.17 -3.49 -19.71
N PRO A 7 -3.97 -2.91 -19.65
CA PRO A 7 -3.16 -2.93 -18.46
C PRO A 7 -3.89 -2.19 -17.32
N MET A 8 -3.60 -2.56 -16.09
CA MET A 8 -4.27 -2.00 -14.92
C MET A 8 -3.27 -1.52 -13.89
N ILE A 9 -3.55 -0.36 -13.30
CA ILE A 9 -2.90 0.13 -12.09
C ILE A 9 -3.88 -0.02 -10.93
N VAL A 10 -3.42 -0.67 -9.86
CA VAL A 10 -4.15 -0.77 -8.60
C VAL A 10 -3.56 0.26 -7.64
N TYR A 11 -4.40 1.15 -7.14
CA TYR A 11 -4.04 2.17 -6.15
C TYR A 11 -4.99 2.08 -4.97
N PHE A 12 -4.48 2.18 -3.78
CA PHE A 12 -5.30 2.21 -2.57
C PHE A 12 -4.55 2.87 -1.41
N TYR A 13 -5.31 3.33 -0.44
CA TYR A 13 -4.78 3.85 0.82
C TYR A 13 -5.57 3.30 2.01
N GLU A 14 -6.81 3.70 2.18
CA GLU A 14 -7.76 3.21 3.18
C GLU A 14 -9.17 3.12 2.57
N ARG A 15 -9.99 4.15 2.77
CA ARG A 15 -11.34 4.25 2.25
C ARG A 15 -11.40 5.33 1.17
N GLU A 16 -11.29 4.90 -0.06
CA GLU A 16 -11.21 5.77 -1.23
C GLU A 16 -12.60 6.12 -1.82
N SER A 17 -13.61 5.31 -1.51
CA SER A 17 -14.99 5.54 -1.97
C SER A 17 -15.59 6.86 -1.49
N ASP A 18 -15.12 7.40 -0.37
CA ASP A 18 -15.52 8.71 0.13
C ASP A 18 -15.18 9.85 -0.87
N ASN A 19 -14.19 9.62 -1.73
CA ASN A 19 -13.72 10.55 -2.76
C ASN A 19 -14.18 10.18 -4.18
N LEU A 20 -15.11 9.22 -4.33
CA LEU A 20 -15.51 8.69 -5.64
C LEU A 20 -15.96 9.78 -6.62
N HIS A 21 -16.64 10.81 -6.14
CA HIS A 21 -17.16 11.89 -6.95
C HIS A 21 -16.31 13.17 -6.89
N ALA A 22 -15.17 13.14 -6.17
CA ALA A 22 -14.27 14.26 -6.11
C ALA A 22 -13.42 14.34 -7.39
N TYR A 23 -13.38 15.53 -8.01
CA TYR A 23 -12.45 15.78 -9.09
C TYR A 23 -11.03 15.96 -8.52
N ILE A 24 -10.14 15.10 -8.92
CA ILE A 24 -8.72 15.18 -8.56
C ILE A 24 -7.96 15.69 -9.78
N PRO A 25 -7.56 16.98 -9.80
CA PRO A 25 -6.84 17.54 -10.93
C PRO A 25 -5.47 16.86 -11.09
N PRO A 26 -5.03 16.61 -12.32
CA PRO A 26 -3.69 16.10 -12.56
C PRO A 26 -2.65 17.12 -12.07
N THR A 27 -1.76 16.68 -11.18
CA THR A 27 -0.62 17.48 -10.73
C THR A 27 0.63 16.61 -10.67
N PRO A 28 1.81 17.15 -11.04
CA PRO A 28 3.04 16.36 -11.06
C PRO A 28 3.62 16.06 -9.66
N LEU A 29 3.08 16.68 -8.61
CA LEU A 29 3.63 16.62 -7.26
C LEU A 29 2.57 16.15 -6.27
N ARG A 30 2.27 14.85 -6.27
CA ARG A 30 1.37 14.24 -5.28
C ARG A 30 1.80 12.83 -4.93
N SER A 31 1.58 12.46 -3.68
CA SER A 31 1.67 11.07 -3.21
C SER A 31 0.50 10.19 -3.70
N THR A 32 -0.56 10.79 -4.23
CA THR A 32 -1.68 10.08 -4.86
C THR A 32 -1.47 10.00 -6.37
N ILE A 33 -1.76 8.85 -6.97
CA ILE A 33 -1.60 8.68 -8.42
C ILE A 33 -2.47 9.65 -9.21
N ASN A 34 -1.98 10.03 -10.38
CA ASN A 34 -2.72 10.83 -11.35
C ASN A 34 -3.63 9.91 -12.18
N ARG A 35 -4.84 9.66 -11.67
CA ARG A 35 -5.81 8.74 -12.29
C ARG A 35 -6.12 9.13 -13.75
N SER A 36 -6.30 10.43 -14.01
CA SER A 36 -6.63 10.91 -15.35
C SER A 36 -5.52 10.65 -16.36
N THR A 37 -4.27 10.82 -15.98
CA THR A 37 -3.12 10.53 -16.86
C THR A 37 -3.07 9.05 -17.21
N TYR A 38 -3.13 8.15 -16.23
CA TYR A 38 -3.13 6.72 -16.51
C TYR A 38 -4.29 6.28 -17.41
N VAL A 39 -5.49 6.79 -17.15
CA VAL A 39 -6.66 6.45 -17.98
C VAL A 39 -6.52 7.00 -19.41
N SER A 40 -5.97 8.21 -19.56
CA SER A 40 -5.71 8.79 -20.88
C SER A 40 -4.65 8.02 -21.66
N ASP A 41 -3.70 7.39 -20.97
CA ASP A 41 -2.66 6.54 -21.57
C ASP A 41 -3.14 5.08 -21.81
N GLY A 42 -4.44 4.84 -21.59
CA GLY A 42 -5.07 3.55 -21.90
C GLY A 42 -4.97 2.49 -20.79
N TYR A 43 -4.66 2.87 -19.57
CA TYR A 43 -4.72 2.00 -18.41
C TYR A 43 -6.12 1.98 -17.79
N LEU A 44 -6.45 0.87 -17.16
CA LEU A 44 -7.49 0.85 -16.14
C LEU A 44 -6.89 1.30 -14.81
N VAL A 45 -7.66 2.01 -14.01
CA VAL A 45 -7.28 2.37 -12.64
C VAL A 45 -8.31 1.79 -11.68
N PHE A 46 -7.88 0.87 -10.84
CA PHE A 46 -8.70 0.23 -9.82
C PHE A 46 -8.36 0.78 -8.44
N VAL A 47 -9.36 1.32 -7.75
CA VAL A 47 -9.19 1.99 -6.46
C VAL A 47 -10.17 1.39 -5.45
N PRO A 48 -9.82 0.25 -4.82
CA PRO A 48 -10.68 -0.39 -3.83
C PRO A 48 -10.60 0.26 -2.45
N ASP A 49 -11.66 0.10 -1.66
CA ASP A 49 -11.63 0.33 -0.22
C ASP A 49 -11.01 -0.85 0.52
N ILE A 50 -10.44 -0.56 1.68
CA ILE A 50 -9.94 -1.58 2.59
C ILE A 50 -10.76 -1.55 3.87
N VAL A 51 -11.31 -2.71 4.22
CA VAL A 51 -12.03 -2.95 5.48
C VAL A 51 -11.07 -3.64 6.44
N TYR A 52 -10.74 -2.96 7.53
CA TYR A 52 -9.72 -3.43 8.47
C TYR A 52 -10.28 -4.28 9.59
N LYS A 53 -9.56 -5.36 9.90
CA LYS A 53 -9.67 -6.13 11.12
C LYS A 53 -8.53 -5.73 12.07
N ILE A 54 -8.86 -5.37 13.31
CA ILE A 54 -7.87 -5.01 14.33
C ILE A 54 -6.89 -6.17 14.54
N GLY A 55 -5.61 -5.85 14.58
CA GLY A 55 -4.50 -6.79 14.67
C GLY A 55 -3.95 -7.28 13.32
N PHE A 56 -4.68 -7.09 12.22
CA PHE A 56 -4.37 -7.71 10.93
C PHE A 56 -4.44 -6.72 9.76
N PRO A 57 -3.75 -5.56 9.82
CA PRO A 57 -3.88 -4.54 8.77
C PRO A 57 -3.38 -5.02 7.40
N GLY A 58 -2.28 -5.75 7.35
CA GLY A 58 -1.75 -6.27 6.08
C GLY A 58 -2.66 -7.34 5.46
N GLU A 59 -3.16 -8.28 6.27
CA GLU A 59 -4.11 -9.29 5.82
C GLU A 59 -5.43 -8.64 5.35
N SER A 60 -5.87 -7.58 6.03
CA SER A 60 -7.06 -6.83 5.64
C SER A 60 -6.92 -6.23 4.25
N ALA A 61 -5.78 -5.61 3.93
CA ALA A 61 -5.49 -5.12 2.60
C ALA A 61 -5.47 -6.26 1.57
N HIS A 62 -4.78 -7.36 1.88
CA HIS A 62 -4.74 -8.54 1.02
C HIS A 62 -6.15 -9.04 0.68
N ASN A 63 -7.00 -9.21 1.69
CA ASN A 63 -8.34 -9.78 1.54
C ASN A 63 -9.34 -8.85 0.84
N CYS A 64 -9.05 -7.55 0.74
CA CYS A 64 -9.85 -6.61 -0.05
C CYS A 64 -9.33 -6.49 -1.49
N ILE A 65 -8.02 -6.43 -1.68
CA ILE A 65 -7.42 -6.11 -2.97
C ILE A 65 -7.42 -7.31 -3.91
N LEU A 66 -6.92 -8.48 -3.47
CA LEU A 66 -6.78 -9.63 -4.38
C LEU A 66 -8.12 -10.15 -4.92
N PRO A 67 -9.18 -10.31 -4.12
CA PRO A 67 -10.47 -10.69 -4.68
C PRO A 67 -11.02 -9.68 -5.68
N GLY A 68 -10.84 -8.38 -5.43
CA GLY A 68 -11.25 -7.33 -6.34
C GLY A 68 -10.52 -7.39 -7.69
N VAL A 69 -9.20 -7.54 -7.65
CA VAL A 69 -8.38 -7.72 -8.87
C VAL A 69 -8.79 -8.98 -9.63
N THR A 70 -8.94 -10.11 -8.92
CA THR A 70 -9.36 -11.38 -9.52
C THR A 70 -10.74 -11.27 -10.18
N ALA A 71 -11.69 -10.61 -9.54
CA ALA A 71 -13.01 -10.37 -10.09
C ALA A 71 -12.97 -9.52 -11.38
N LEU A 72 -12.09 -8.51 -11.44
CA LEU A 72 -11.89 -7.68 -12.63
C LEU A 72 -11.23 -8.47 -13.77
N ILE A 73 -10.24 -9.31 -13.47
CA ILE A 73 -9.63 -10.23 -14.45
C ILE A 73 -10.72 -11.13 -15.04
N GLY A 74 -11.59 -11.70 -14.20
CA GLY A 74 -12.69 -12.58 -14.61
C GLY A 74 -13.71 -11.90 -15.54
N LYS A 75 -13.78 -10.56 -15.58
CA LYS A 75 -14.63 -9.81 -16.54
C LYS A 75 -14.05 -9.79 -17.96
N GLY A 76 -12.80 -10.21 -18.17
CA GLY A 76 -12.20 -10.43 -19.48
C GLY A 76 -11.54 -9.21 -20.14
N PHE A 77 -11.68 -8.01 -19.60
CA PHE A 77 -11.09 -6.79 -20.18
C PHE A 77 -9.75 -6.38 -19.56
N VAL A 78 -9.30 -7.04 -18.50
CA VAL A 78 -8.00 -6.78 -17.87
C VAL A 78 -6.92 -7.64 -18.52
N ASP A 79 -5.79 -7.04 -18.85
CA ASP A 79 -4.57 -7.77 -19.18
C ASP A 79 -3.89 -8.22 -17.89
N GLU A 80 -4.13 -9.46 -17.49
CA GLU A 80 -3.64 -10.04 -16.24
C GLU A 80 -2.10 -10.11 -16.15
N LYS A 81 -1.40 -10.02 -17.28
CA LYS A 81 0.06 -10.02 -17.32
C LYS A 81 0.67 -8.63 -17.10
N ASN A 82 -0.16 -7.60 -17.16
CA ASN A 82 0.25 -6.20 -17.07
C ASN A 82 -0.55 -5.45 -15.99
N ILE A 83 -0.53 -5.95 -14.77
CA ILE A 83 -1.14 -5.30 -13.61
C ILE A 83 -0.02 -4.75 -12.73
N GLY A 84 0.01 -3.42 -12.58
CA GLY A 84 0.89 -2.70 -11.64
C GLY A 84 0.16 -2.33 -10.36
N ILE A 85 0.94 -2.10 -9.29
CA ILE A 85 0.41 -1.65 -7.99
C ILE A 85 1.24 -0.48 -7.50
N GLN A 86 0.56 0.56 -7.02
CA GLN A 86 1.23 1.79 -6.58
C GLN A 86 0.58 2.33 -5.31
N GLY A 87 1.41 2.82 -4.37
CA GLY A 87 0.91 3.45 -3.16
C GLY A 87 2.00 4.11 -2.33
N HIS A 88 1.59 5.06 -1.50
CA HIS A 88 2.46 5.90 -0.70
C HIS A 88 2.14 5.77 0.78
N SER A 89 3.15 5.91 1.65
CA SER A 89 3.00 5.93 3.11
C SER A 89 2.33 4.63 3.62
N TRP A 90 1.13 4.71 4.19
CA TRP A 90 0.35 3.54 4.57
C TRP A 90 0.03 2.62 3.38
N GLY A 91 -0.20 3.18 2.19
CA GLY A 91 -0.29 2.42 0.95
C GLY A 91 0.99 1.70 0.60
N GLY A 92 2.15 2.36 0.76
CA GLY A 92 3.48 1.76 0.55
C GLY A 92 3.73 0.56 1.47
N TYR A 93 3.38 0.68 2.76
CA TYR A 93 3.40 -0.45 3.70
C TYR A 93 2.56 -1.62 3.20
N GLN A 94 1.32 -1.35 2.81
CA GLN A 94 0.39 -2.38 2.37
C GLN A 94 0.89 -3.08 1.11
N ILE A 95 1.50 -2.33 0.18
CA ILE A 95 2.15 -2.91 -1.00
C ILE A 95 3.29 -3.84 -0.60
N ALA A 96 4.22 -3.40 0.23
CA ALA A 96 5.31 -4.24 0.69
C ALA A 96 4.78 -5.53 1.34
N TYR A 97 3.74 -5.44 2.17
CA TYR A 97 3.10 -6.62 2.75
C TYR A 97 2.49 -7.54 1.67
N LEU A 98 1.74 -6.99 0.71
CA LEU A 98 1.14 -7.77 -0.37
C LEU A 98 2.17 -8.53 -1.19
N LEU A 99 3.29 -7.90 -1.54
CA LEU A 99 4.36 -8.51 -2.32
C LEU A 99 5.01 -9.71 -1.60
N THR A 100 4.92 -9.80 -0.27
CA THR A 100 5.34 -10.99 0.47
C THR A 100 4.35 -12.14 0.39
N ARG A 101 3.14 -11.92 -0.14
CA ARG A 101 2.01 -12.88 -0.15
C ARG A 101 1.55 -13.27 -1.54
N THR A 102 1.90 -12.51 -2.59
CA THR A 102 1.46 -12.78 -3.95
C THR A 102 2.45 -12.28 -4.98
N ASN A 103 2.52 -12.98 -6.11
CA ASN A 103 3.29 -12.61 -7.30
C ASN A 103 2.37 -12.16 -8.45
N LEU A 104 1.15 -11.73 -8.13
CA LEU A 104 0.15 -11.33 -9.13
C LEU A 104 0.56 -10.09 -9.92
N PHE A 105 1.32 -9.17 -9.29
CA PHE A 105 1.65 -7.88 -9.87
C PHE A 105 2.92 -7.96 -10.72
N LYS A 106 2.88 -7.32 -11.90
CA LYS A 106 4.00 -7.25 -12.84
C LYS A 106 5.11 -6.32 -12.35
N ALA A 107 4.74 -5.23 -11.69
CA ALA A 107 5.62 -4.25 -11.08
C ALA A 107 4.91 -3.54 -9.94
N ALA A 108 5.67 -3.00 -9.01
CA ALA A 108 5.15 -2.24 -7.87
C ALA A 108 5.95 -0.96 -7.64
N GLU A 109 5.28 0.06 -7.13
CA GLU A 109 5.90 1.25 -6.55
C GLU A 109 5.40 1.40 -5.10
N ALA A 110 6.32 1.54 -4.15
CA ALA A 110 6.04 1.75 -2.75
C ALA A 110 6.78 2.98 -2.24
N GLY A 111 6.05 4.10 -2.13
CA GLY A 111 6.60 5.36 -1.62
C GLY A 111 6.52 5.44 -0.11
N ALA A 112 7.55 5.99 0.55
CA ALA A 112 7.62 6.20 2.00
C ALA A 112 7.15 4.97 2.81
N VAL A 113 7.67 3.80 2.46
CA VAL A 113 7.26 2.51 2.99
C VAL A 113 7.57 2.37 4.48
N VAL A 114 6.68 1.73 5.24
CA VAL A 114 6.97 1.19 6.56
C VAL A 114 7.27 -0.30 6.41
N ALA A 115 8.54 -0.67 6.47
CA ALA A 115 8.96 -2.07 6.31
C ALA A 115 8.93 -2.85 7.64
N ASN A 116 9.20 -2.18 8.75
CA ASN A 116 9.36 -2.79 10.05
C ASN A 116 8.54 -2.03 11.11
N MET A 117 7.42 -2.61 11.52
CA MET A 117 6.55 -1.97 12.52
C MET A 117 7.18 -1.93 13.92
N ILE A 118 8.19 -2.76 14.19
CA ILE A 118 8.87 -2.78 15.49
C ILE A 118 9.77 -1.56 15.63
N SER A 119 10.68 -1.31 14.68
CA SER A 119 11.54 -0.13 14.69
C SER A 119 10.73 1.16 14.50
N ALA A 120 9.69 1.13 13.65
CA ALA A 120 8.80 2.25 13.46
C ALA A 120 7.98 2.60 14.71
N TYR A 121 7.55 1.61 15.49
CA TYR A 121 6.82 1.79 16.76
C TYR A 121 7.64 2.61 17.76
N GLY A 122 8.93 2.30 17.90
CA GLY A 122 9.86 3.05 18.77
C GLY A 122 10.31 4.39 18.19
N GLY A 123 9.89 4.75 16.99
CA GLY A 123 10.30 5.95 16.28
C GLY A 123 9.51 7.21 16.64
N ILE A 124 9.90 8.30 16.00
CA ILE A 124 9.32 9.63 16.18
C ILE A 124 8.82 10.14 14.82
N ARG A 125 7.69 10.82 14.78
CA ARG A 125 7.34 11.71 13.68
C ARG A 125 8.10 13.00 13.86
N TRP A 126 9.10 13.24 13.03
CA TRP A 126 10.07 14.32 13.20
C TRP A 126 9.43 15.72 13.16
N GLY A 127 8.51 15.96 12.23
CA GLY A 127 7.87 17.25 12.08
C GLY A 127 7.16 17.72 13.37
N PRO A 128 6.22 16.97 13.94
CA PRO A 128 5.54 17.34 15.19
C PRO A 128 6.30 16.94 16.45
N GLY A 129 7.37 16.14 16.37
CA GLY A 129 8.14 15.66 17.53
C GLY A 129 7.40 14.67 18.44
N VAL A 130 6.43 13.92 17.91
CA VAL A 130 5.60 13.00 18.70
C VAL A 130 5.99 11.53 18.47
N SER A 131 5.84 10.72 19.53
CA SER A 131 6.00 9.27 19.45
C SER A 131 5.06 8.66 18.42
N ARG A 132 5.48 7.61 17.74
CA ARG A 132 4.65 6.87 16.79
C ARG A 132 3.81 5.76 17.43
N MET A 133 4.01 5.45 18.71
CA MET A 133 3.36 4.31 19.40
C MET A 133 1.84 4.28 19.22
N PHE A 134 1.16 5.41 19.46
CA PHE A 134 -0.29 5.50 19.36
C PHE A 134 -0.82 5.14 17.95
N GLN A 135 -0.03 5.44 16.92
CA GLN A 135 -0.39 5.17 15.53
C GLN A 135 -0.49 3.66 15.28
N TYR A 136 0.41 2.89 15.85
CA TYR A 136 0.43 1.43 15.73
C TYR A 136 -0.61 0.77 16.63
N GLU A 137 -0.76 1.26 17.86
CA GLU A 137 -1.67 0.66 18.82
C GLU A 137 -3.15 0.82 18.47
N HIS A 138 -3.58 2.05 18.22
CA HIS A 138 -4.99 2.41 18.19
C HIS A 138 -5.43 3.21 16.97
N ALA A 139 -4.50 3.78 16.19
CA ALA A 139 -4.83 4.61 15.03
C ALA A 139 -4.67 3.82 13.72
N GLN A 140 -3.98 4.38 12.75
CA GLN A 140 -3.92 3.88 11.37
C GLN A 140 -3.48 2.42 11.25
N SER A 141 -2.50 1.99 12.02
CA SER A 141 -1.94 0.64 11.90
C SER A 141 -2.77 -0.44 12.60
N ARG A 142 -3.64 -0.08 13.54
CA ARG A 142 -4.67 -0.94 14.13
C ARG A 142 -4.15 -2.28 14.67
N ILE A 143 -2.93 -2.31 15.24
CA ILE A 143 -2.38 -3.54 15.84
C ILE A 143 -3.21 -3.98 17.05
N GLY A 144 -3.84 -3.02 17.77
CA GLY A 144 -4.76 -3.30 18.85
C GLY A 144 -4.09 -3.54 20.20
N GLY A 145 -2.88 -3.02 20.40
CA GLY A 145 -2.14 -3.08 21.66
C GLY A 145 -0.68 -2.71 21.51
N THR A 146 0.02 -2.63 22.62
CA THR A 146 1.44 -2.32 22.65
C THR A 146 2.30 -3.44 22.04
N LEU A 147 3.54 -3.12 21.68
CA LEU A 147 4.50 -4.11 21.17
C LEU A 147 4.67 -5.31 22.13
N TRP A 148 4.66 -5.05 23.44
CA TRP A 148 4.83 -6.09 24.46
C TRP A 148 3.58 -6.95 24.69
N GLN A 149 2.39 -6.39 24.42
CA GLN A 149 1.11 -7.13 24.50
C GLN A 149 0.83 -7.95 23.24
N ARG A 150 1.31 -7.49 22.07
CA ARG A 150 1.00 -8.07 20.77
C ARG A 150 2.25 -8.30 19.88
N PRO A 151 3.36 -8.84 20.43
CA PRO A 151 4.63 -8.92 19.68
C PRO A 151 4.48 -9.65 18.34
N MET A 152 3.71 -10.73 18.28
CA MET A 152 3.52 -11.49 17.05
C MET A 152 2.77 -10.68 15.99
N HIS A 153 1.79 -9.85 16.36
CA HIS A 153 1.10 -8.98 15.40
C HIS A 153 2.05 -7.94 14.77
N PHE A 154 3.01 -7.42 15.53
CA PHE A 154 4.05 -6.54 14.98
C PHE A 154 4.95 -7.28 13.99
N ILE A 155 5.38 -8.50 14.30
CA ILE A 155 6.21 -9.32 13.41
C ILE A 155 5.45 -9.70 12.13
N GLU A 156 4.24 -10.25 12.28
CA GLU A 156 3.42 -10.73 11.16
C GLU A 156 3.01 -9.61 10.19
N ASN A 157 2.87 -8.39 10.69
CA ASN A 157 2.54 -7.21 9.89
C ASN A 157 3.78 -6.40 9.45
N SER A 158 5.00 -6.88 9.69
CA SER A 158 6.23 -6.22 9.23
C SER A 158 6.77 -6.93 7.98
N PRO A 159 6.69 -6.31 6.79
CA PRO A 159 7.15 -6.92 5.54
C PRO A 159 8.59 -7.41 5.55
N ILE A 160 9.48 -6.74 6.30
CA ILE A 160 10.90 -7.08 6.37
C ILE A 160 11.16 -8.54 6.75
N PHE A 161 10.35 -9.14 7.63
CA PHE A 161 10.53 -10.53 8.04
C PHE A 161 10.17 -11.55 6.95
N PHE A 162 9.63 -11.10 5.83
CA PHE A 162 9.18 -11.93 4.71
C PHE A 162 9.66 -11.39 3.37
N ALA A 163 10.62 -10.48 3.38
CA ALA A 163 11.11 -9.80 2.17
C ALA A 163 11.76 -10.78 1.17
N ASP A 164 12.29 -11.88 1.66
CA ASP A 164 12.85 -12.99 0.87
C ASP A 164 11.83 -13.64 -0.10
N LYS A 165 10.54 -13.43 0.15
CA LYS A 165 9.44 -13.96 -0.69
C LYS A 165 9.04 -13.02 -1.83
N ILE A 166 9.55 -11.81 -1.86
CA ILE A 166 9.21 -10.82 -2.89
C ILE A 166 9.92 -11.18 -4.19
N GLN A 167 9.13 -11.40 -5.24
CA GLN A 167 9.61 -11.68 -6.60
C GLN A 167 9.25 -10.57 -7.59
N THR A 168 8.21 -9.80 -7.29
CA THR A 168 7.78 -8.68 -8.11
C THR A 168 8.83 -7.57 -8.07
N PRO A 169 9.29 -7.04 -9.23
CA PRO A 169 10.13 -5.85 -9.25
C PRO A 169 9.45 -4.68 -8.54
N VAL A 170 10.14 -4.05 -7.59
CA VAL A 170 9.60 -2.95 -6.79
C VAL A 170 10.52 -1.73 -6.85
N LEU A 171 9.92 -0.58 -7.11
CA LEU A 171 10.55 0.73 -6.95
C LEU A 171 10.22 1.24 -5.55
N LEU A 172 11.24 1.38 -4.70
CA LEU A 172 11.11 2.02 -3.42
C LEU A 172 11.50 3.50 -3.55
N MET A 173 10.60 4.40 -3.17
CA MET A 173 10.86 5.84 -3.16
C MET A 173 10.75 6.37 -1.74
N HIS A 174 11.82 6.98 -1.23
CA HIS A 174 11.82 7.55 0.11
C HIS A 174 12.69 8.81 0.14
N ASN A 175 12.16 9.90 0.69
CA ASN A 175 12.92 11.13 0.86
C ASN A 175 13.64 11.12 2.21
N ASP A 176 14.86 11.61 2.23
CA ASP A 176 15.70 11.73 3.43
C ASP A 176 15.17 12.77 4.43
N ALA A 177 14.35 13.71 3.95
CA ALA A 177 13.69 14.73 4.75
C ALA A 177 12.23 14.40 5.08
N ASP A 178 11.79 13.13 4.93
CA ASP A 178 10.43 12.70 5.31
C ASP A 178 10.28 12.80 6.85
N ASP A 179 9.41 13.71 7.29
CA ASP A 179 9.16 13.95 8.70
C ASP A 179 8.09 13.06 9.32
N ALA A 180 7.37 12.30 8.49
CA ALA A 180 6.29 11.41 8.90
C ALA A 180 6.72 9.95 8.98
N VAL A 181 7.37 9.43 7.94
CA VAL A 181 7.93 8.08 7.90
C VAL A 181 9.44 8.20 7.78
N PRO A 182 10.19 7.80 8.82
CA PRO A 182 11.65 7.89 8.76
C PRO A 182 12.21 7.12 7.56
N TRP A 183 13.12 7.75 6.81
CA TRP A 183 13.66 7.20 5.56
C TRP A 183 14.39 5.86 5.73
N TYR A 184 14.93 5.58 6.91
CA TYR A 184 15.55 4.27 7.19
C TYR A 184 14.58 3.10 7.10
N GLN A 185 13.27 3.33 7.21
CA GLN A 185 12.27 2.29 6.95
C GLN A 185 12.31 1.77 5.51
N GLY A 186 12.73 2.60 4.57
CA GLY A 186 12.97 2.17 3.19
C GLY A 186 14.32 1.52 2.97
N ILE A 187 15.26 1.67 3.91
CA ILE A 187 16.60 1.04 3.84
C ILE A 187 16.61 -0.34 4.49
N GLU A 188 15.86 -0.52 5.61
CA GLU A 188 15.71 -1.84 6.22
C GLU A 188 15.22 -2.90 5.24
#